data_f47988bed985a5df6415ae858d1da0f1
#
_entry.id   f47988bed985a5df6415ae858d1da0f1
#
_cell.length_a   1.000
_cell.length_b   1.000
_cell.length_c   1.000
_cell.angle_alpha   90.00
_cell.angle_beta   90.00
_cell.angle_gamma   90.00
#
_symmetry.space_group_name_H-M   'P 1'
#
loop_
_entity.id
_entity.type
_entity.pdbx_description
1 polymer ?
#
loop_
_entity_poly.entity_id
_entity_poly.type
_entity_poly.pdbx_seq_one_letter_code
_entity_poly.pdbx_strand_id
1 'polypeptide(L)'
;MKKLTTQSPSFQAELKALLAFETAQNPEIDRIVADICADVQKRGDVALIEYTNRFDGTSAQTITDLILTQDDLQAAFERLQPEIQTALKTAAARVESYHQRQKMESWTYEDEDGTLLGQQITPLDRVGIYVPGGKAAYPSSVIMNAMPAHVAGVKEIIMVVPTPKGERNDIVLAAAFVAGVTKVFTVGGAQAVAALAYGTESVPQVDKITGPGNAFVAAAKRRVFGIVGIDMVAGPSEILVIADGSTPADWVAMDLFSQAEHDEIAQAILIGTSQPYLDEVQAAMNRLIETMPRRDIIEASLGNRGAMILAKDLDEACEIANYISPEHLELSVENPQEWAKKIRHAGAIFMGRYTSESLGDYCAGPNHVLPTSRTARFSSPLGTYDFQKRSSLIQVSEQGAQKLGKTASVLAHGESLTAHARAAEFRLKD
;
A
#
# COMPACT_ATOMS: atom_id res chain seq x y z
N MET A 1 -20.89 -17.94 -2.16
CA MET A 1 -20.75 -16.99 -1.03
C MET A 1 -21.57 -17.45 0.18
N LYS A 2 -21.11 -17.17 1.40
CA LYS A 2 -21.88 -17.41 2.64
C LYS A 2 -23.04 -16.41 2.72
N LYS A 3 -24.20 -16.85 3.22
CA LYS A 3 -25.35 -15.93 3.48
C LYS A 3 -25.46 -15.72 4.98
N LEU A 4 -25.38 -14.47 5.42
CA LEU A 4 -25.43 -14.06 6.82
C LEU A 4 -26.56 -13.04 7.02
N THR A 5 -27.13 -12.99 8.22
CA THR A 5 -28.10 -11.95 8.61
C THR A 5 -27.81 -11.46 10.02
N THR A 6 -27.89 -10.16 10.23
CA THR A 6 -27.66 -9.53 11.53
C THR A 6 -28.70 -9.96 12.58
N GLN A 7 -29.85 -10.48 12.14
CA GLN A 7 -30.86 -11.00 13.03
C GLN A 7 -30.52 -12.38 13.63
N SER A 8 -29.49 -13.08 13.10
CA SER A 8 -29.06 -14.35 13.64
C SER A 8 -28.28 -14.17 14.93
N PRO A 9 -28.58 -14.93 16.01
CA PRO A 9 -27.77 -14.92 17.23
C PRO A 9 -26.31 -15.32 17.02
N SER A 10 -25.99 -16.07 15.96
CA SER A 10 -24.64 -16.50 15.59
C SER A 10 -23.88 -15.50 14.73
N PHE A 11 -24.51 -14.41 14.26
CA PHE A 11 -23.94 -13.47 13.30
C PHE A 11 -22.53 -12.99 13.67
N GLN A 12 -22.33 -12.54 14.91
CA GLN A 12 -21.03 -12.02 15.36
C GLN A 12 -19.93 -13.09 15.33
N ALA A 13 -20.26 -14.33 15.70
CA ALA A 13 -19.33 -15.45 15.66
C ALA A 13 -18.98 -15.84 14.21
N GLU A 14 -19.99 -15.87 13.34
CA GLU A 14 -19.83 -16.19 11.91
C GLU A 14 -19.02 -15.10 11.18
N LEU A 15 -19.31 -13.82 11.46
CA LEU A 15 -18.55 -12.70 10.92
C LEU A 15 -17.09 -12.74 11.39
N LYS A 16 -16.85 -12.98 12.68
CA LYS A 16 -15.50 -13.14 13.22
C LYS A 16 -14.74 -14.29 12.55
N ALA A 17 -15.41 -15.42 12.33
CA ALA A 17 -14.82 -16.56 11.64
C ALA A 17 -14.52 -16.27 10.16
N LEU A 18 -15.39 -15.53 9.47
CA LEU A 18 -15.18 -15.09 8.09
C LEU A 18 -13.95 -14.18 7.95
N LEU A 19 -13.75 -13.29 8.92
CA LEU A 19 -12.66 -12.33 8.94
C LEU A 19 -11.36 -12.89 9.54
N ALA A 20 -11.41 -14.08 10.15
CA ALA A 20 -10.23 -14.77 10.65
C ALA A 20 -9.38 -15.20 9.44
N PHE A 21 -8.51 -14.33 9.01
CA PHE A 21 -7.43 -14.68 8.10
C PHE A 21 -6.22 -15.06 8.96
N GLU A 22 -5.78 -16.30 8.85
CA GLU A 22 -4.52 -16.72 9.43
C GLU A 22 -3.39 -16.00 8.65
N THR A 23 -3.05 -14.81 9.11
CA THR A 23 -1.71 -14.24 8.89
C THR A 23 -0.69 -15.05 9.70
N ALA A 24 -0.92 -16.37 9.79
CA ALA A 24 0.00 -17.27 10.44
C ALA A 24 1.34 -17.09 9.71
N GLN A 25 2.27 -16.46 10.40
CA GLN A 25 3.66 -16.43 9.97
C GLN A 25 4.03 -17.89 9.75
N ASN A 26 4.23 -18.27 8.50
CA ASN A 26 4.66 -19.63 8.20
C ASN A 26 6.13 -19.72 8.64
N PRO A 27 6.45 -20.47 9.73
CA PRO A 27 7.81 -20.53 10.27
C PRO A 27 8.85 -21.02 9.25
N GLU A 28 8.40 -21.83 8.28
CA GLU A 28 9.26 -22.32 7.22
C GLU A 28 9.62 -21.19 6.24
N ILE A 29 8.65 -20.38 5.83
CA ILE A 29 8.90 -19.19 5.00
C ILE A 29 9.82 -18.23 5.74
N ASP A 30 9.55 -17.94 7.02
CA ASP A 30 10.37 -17.02 7.81
C ASP A 30 11.82 -17.50 7.93
N ARG A 31 12.06 -18.82 8.07
CA ARG A 31 13.39 -19.41 8.09
C ARG A 31 14.09 -19.26 6.73
N ILE A 32 13.42 -19.64 5.64
CA ILE A 32 13.97 -19.52 4.29
C ILE A 32 14.34 -18.06 3.98
N VAL A 33 13.45 -17.12 4.31
CA VAL A 33 13.70 -15.69 4.11
C VAL A 33 14.84 -15.18 4.97
N ALA A 34 14.97 -15.68 6.22
CA ALA A 34 16.09 -15.35 7.08
C ALA A 34 17.44 -15.73 6.45
N ASP A 35 17.50 -16.95 5.92
CA ASP A 35 18.70 -17.47 5.28
C ASP A 35 19.05 -16.68 4.02
N ILE A 36 18.06 -16.37 3.15
CA ILE A 36 18.26 -15.56 1.94
C ILE A 36 18.75 -14.15 2.30
N CYS A 37 18.10 -13.48 3.26
CA CYS A 37 18.47 -12.13 3.66
C CYS A 37 19.90 -12.08 4.23
N ALA A 38 20.27 -13.03 5.08
CA ALA A 38 21.62 -13.12 5.63
C ALA A 38 22.69 -13.39 4.56
N ASP A 39 22.35 -14.21 3.58
CA ASP A 39 23.26 -14.56 2.48
C ASP A 39 23.48 -13.37 1.53
N VAL A 40 22.41 -12.65 1.14
CA VAL A 40 22.54 -11.42 0.33
C VAL A 40 23.33 -10.35 1.09
N GLN A 41 23.09 -10.17 2.39
CA GLN A 41 23.85 -9.24 3.21
C GLN A 41 25.36 -9.59 3.25
N LYS A 42 25.70 -10.87 3.22
CA LYS A 42 27.09 -11.36 3.30
C LYS A 42 27.81 -11.39 1.97
N ARG A 43 27.13 -11.84 0.89
CA ARG A 43 27.76 -12.10 -0.42
C ARG A 43 27.36 -11.10 -1.51
N GLY A 44 26.50 -10.10 -1.19
CA GLY A 44 26.12 -9.03 -2.11
C GLY A 44 25.57 -9.51 -3.45
N ASP A 45 26.10 -8.95 -4.53
CA ASP A 45 25.66 -9.24 -5.91
C ASP A 45 25.75 -10.72 -6.27
N VAL A 46 26.73 -11.45 -5.73
CA VAL A 46 26.88 -12.89 -6.02
C VAL A 46 25.66 -13.67 -5.55
N ALA A 47 25.21 -13.45 -4.32
CA ALA A 47 24.02 -14.12 -3.81
C ALA A 47 22.75 -13.67 -4.57
N LEU A 48 22.64 -12.37 -4.88
CA LEU A 48 21.51 -11.82 -5.62
C LEU A 48 21.36 -12.48 -6.99
N ILE A 49 22.43 -12.62 -7.74
CA ILE A 49 22.47 -13.27 -9.06
C ILE A 49 22.11 -14.76 -8.94
N GLU A 50 22.72 -15.49 -8.00
CA GLU A 50 22.45 -16.91 -7.79
C GLU A 50 20.97 -17.18 -7.47
N TYR A 51 20.36 -16.42 -6.54
CA TYR A 51 18.94 -16.56 -6.22
C TYR A 51 18.03 -16.17 -7.38
N THR A 52 18.36 -15.10 -8.12
CA THR A 52 17.59 -14.69 -9.29
C THR A 52 17.61 -15.74 -10.38
N ASN A 53 18.80 -16.27 -10.71
CA ASN A 53 18.92 -17.36 -11.68
C ASN A 53 18.12 -18.60 -11.24
N ARG A 54 18.19 -18.95 -9.95
CA ARG A 54 17.49 -20.12 -9.41
C ARG A 54 15.98 -19.97 -9.40
N PHE A 55 15.43 -18.81 -9.02
CA PHE A 55 14.01 -18.65 -8.80
C PHE A 55 13.28 -18.13 -10.04
N ASP A 56 13.94 -17.28 -10.82
CA ASP A 56 13.33 -16.69 -12.04
C ASP A 56 13.76 -17.46 -13.30
N GLY A 57 14.65 -18.46 -13.19
CA GLY A 57 15.09 -19.27 -14.34
C GLY A 57 15.88 -18.47 -15.38
N THR A 58 16.60 -17.44 -14.92
CA THR A 58 17.50 -16.64 -15.76
C THR A 58 18.91 -17.26 -15.82
N SER A 59 19.82 -16.65 -16.57
CA SER A 59 21.20 -17.09 -16.72
C SER A 59 22.20 -15.93 -16.65
N ALA A 60 21.88 -14.92 -15.82
CA ALA A 60 22.70 -13.74 -15.65
C ALA A 60 24.09 -14.15 -15.10
N GLN A 61 25.14 -13.58 -15.68
CA GLN A 61 26.53 -13.79 -15.24
C GLN A 61 27.01 -12.67 -14.33
N THR A 62 26.48 -11.47 -14.57
CA THR A 62 26.79 -10.26 -13.83
C THR A 62 25.51 -9.51 -13.48
N ILE A 63 25.57 -8.63 -12.48
CA ILE A 63 24.41 -7.81 -12.13
C ILE A 63 24.01 -6.87 -13.28
N THR A 64 24.94 -6.50 -14.17
CA THR A 64 24.66 -5.65 -15.32
C THR A 64 23.63 -6.29 -16.27
N ASP A 65 23.61 -7.62 -16.35
CA ASP A 65 22.63 -8.37 -17.15
C ASP A 65 21.19 -8.19 -16.63
N LEU A 66 21.07 -7.77 -15.37
CA LEU A 66 19.80 -7.59 -14.66
C LEU A 66 19.42 -6.10 -14.49
N ILE A 67 20.19 -5.17 -15.04
CA ILE A 67 19.90 -3.73 -14.97
C ILE A 67 19.22 -3.28 -16.26
N LEU A 68 18.20 -2.42 -16.11
CA LEU A 68 17.58 -1.69 -17.22
C LEU A 68 17.85 -0.20 -17.07
N THR A 69 18.25 0.43 -18.18
CA THR A 69 18.55 1.85 -18.26
C THR A 69 17.31 2.68 -18.59
N GLN A 70 17.43 4.01 -18.51
CA GLN A 70 16.37 4.92 -18.95
C GLN A 70 16.03 4.74 -20.43
N ASP A 71 17.03 4.46 -21.28
CA ASP A 71 16.83 4.20 -22.71
C ASP A 71 16.01 2.93 -22.93
N ASP A 72 16.23 1.88 -22.10
CA ASP A 72 15.42 0.65 -22.14
C ASP A 72 13.95 0.92 -21.80
N LEU A 73 13.71 1.77 -20.78
CA LEU A 73 12.36 2.14 -20.33
C LEU A 73 11.65 3.00 -21.37
N GLN A 74 12.35 3.98 -21.95
CA GLN A 74 11.83 4.80 -23.03
C GLN A 74 11.50 3.96 -24.26
N ALA A 75 12.40 3.08 -24.67
CA ALA A 75 12.18 2.18 -25.80
C ALA A 75 10.98 1.26 -25.57
N ALA A 76 10.78 0.78 -24.33
CA ALA A 76 9.59 0.00 -23.98
C ALA A 76 8.31 0.83 -24.15
N PHE A 77 8.31 2.09 -23.72
CA PHE A 77 7.18 3.00 -23.90
C PHE A 77 6.89 3.26 -25.39
N GLU A 78 7.92 3.49 -26.20
CA GLU A 78 7.77 3.77 -27.63
C GLU A 78 7.25 2.57 -28.44
N ARG A 79 7.46 1.33 -27.96
CA ARG A 79 6.90 0.11 -28.57
C ARG A 79 5.40 -0.08 -28.33
N LEU A 80 4.82 0.59 -27.33
CA LEU A 80 3.40 0.43 -27.01
C LEU A 80 2.51 1.09 -28.06
N GLN A 81 1.30 0.55 -28.20
CA GLN A 81 0.27 1.19 -29.01
C GLN A 81 -0.08 2.58 -28.46
N PRO A 82 -0.38 3.58 -29.32
CA PRO A 82 -0.65 4.96 -28.91
C PRO A 82 -1.77 5.10 -27.86
N GLU A 83 -2.76 4.21 -27.92
CA GLU A 83 -3.86 4.16 -26.94
C GLU A 83 -3.35 3.81 -25.53
N ILE A 84 -2.47 2.81 -25.42
CA ILE A 84 -1.88 2.39 -24.13
C ILE A 84 -0.94 3.48 -23.61
N GLN A 85 -0.14 4.10 -24.47
CA GLN A 85 0.72 5.23 -24.11
C GLN A 85 -0.11 6.38 -23.52
N THR A 86 -1.25 6.69 -24.14
CA THR A 86 -2.15 7.75 -23.71
C THR A 86 -2.80 7.41 -22.35
N ALA A 87 -3.23 6.14 -22.19
CA ALA A 87 -3.83 5.66 -20.93
C ALA A 87 -2.84 5.76 -19.77
N LEU A 88 -1.58 5.31 -19.95
CA LEU A 88 -0.53 5.40 -18.93
C LEU A 88 -0.25 6.85 -18.54
N LYS A 89 -0.10 7.77 -19.50
CA LYS A 89 0.11 9.19 -19.24
C LYS A 89 -1.07 9.82 -18.50
N THR A 90 -2.29 9.47 -18.90
CA THR A 90 -3.51 9.99 -18.26
C THR A 90 -3.62 9.51 -16.82
N ALA A 91 -3.39 8.23 -16.55
CA ALA A 91 -3.40 7.67 -15.21
C ALA A 91 -2.32 8.34 -14.33
N ALA A 92 -1.08 8.41 -14.83
CA ALA A 92 0.03 9.03 -14.09
C ALA A 92 -0.25 10.50 -13.76
N ALA A 93 -0.76 11.30 -14.70
CA ALA A 93 -1.09 12.70 -14.47
C ALA A 93 -2.19 12.90 -13.41
N ARG A 94 -3.21 12.02 -13.39
CA ARG A 94 -4.26 12.08 -12.36
C ARG A 94 -3.74 11.69 -10.99
N VAL A 95 -2.91 10.64 -10.91
CA VAL A 95 -2.26 10.21 -9.66
C VAL A 95 -1.32 11.31 -9.16
N GLU A 96 -0.53 11.91 -10.02
CA GLU A 96 0.33 13.06 -9.68
C GLU A 96 -0.49 14.22 -9.11
N SER A 97 -1.54 14.67 -9.84
CA SER A 97 -2.40 15.77 -9.42
C SER A 97 -3.05 15.55 -8.05
N TYR A 98 -3.43 14.31 -7.73
CA TYR A 98 -3.96 13.97 -6.42
C TYR A 98 -2.89 14.06 -5.33
N HIS A 99 -1.73 13.45 -5.57
CA HIS A 99 -0.64 13.39 -4.60
C HIS A 99 0.04 14.74 -4.35
N GLN A 100 0.01 15.67 -5.31
CA GLN A 100 0.46 17.04 -5.09
C GLN A 100 -0.29 17.74 -3.96
N ARG A 101 -1.58 17.42 -3.74
CA ARG A 101 -2.39 17.96 -2.64
C ARG A 101 -2.03 17.40 -1.27
N GLN A 102 -1.29 16.30 -1.23
CA GLN A 102 -0.84 15.66 0.01
C GLN A 102 0.52 16.19 0.48
N LYS A 103 1.21 16.93 -0.37
CA LYS A 103 2.57 17.43 -0.09
C LYS A 103 2.55 18.34 1.13
N MET A 104 3.34 18.00 2.14
CA MET A 104 3.52 18.83 3.32
C MET A 104 4.61 19.85 3.10
N GLU A 105 4.44 21.03 3.71
CA GLU A 105 5.41 22.12 3.69
C GLU A 105 6.02 22.34 5.07
N SER A 106 7.27 22.83 5.08
CA SER A 106 7.92 23.27 6.31
C SER A 106 7.25 24.53 6.86
N TRP A 107 7.20 24.66 8.19
CA TRP A 107 6.63 25.81 8.85
C TRP A 107 7.39 26.16 10.11
N THR A 108 7.35 27.43 10.52
CA THR A 108 7.88 27.95 11.77
C THR A 108 6.92 28.97 12.36
N TYR A 109 6.96 29.13 13.67
CA TYR A 109 6.34 30.23 14.40
C TYR A 109 7.23 30.67 15.56
N GLU A 110 7.00 31.85 16.07
CA GLU A 110 7.73 32.43 17.20
C GLU A 110 6.77 32.65 18.38
N ASP A 111 7.17 32.17 19.55
CA ASP A 111 6.44 32.40 20.79
C ASP A 111 6.70 33.81 21.35
N GLU A 112 5.90 34.24 22.36
CA GLU A 112 5.98 35.56 22.99
C GLU A 112 7.37 35.89 23.56
N ASP A 113 8.17 34.90 23.93
CA ASP A 113 9.53 35.03 24.42
C ASP A 113 10.62 34.99 23.33
N GLY A 114 10.22 35.01 22.05
CA GLY A 114 11.12 34.96 20.90
C GLY A 114 11.69 33.57 20.61
N THR A 115 11.13 32.51 21.22
CA THR A 115 11.50 31.13 20.90
C THR A 115 10.88 30.73 19.58
N LEU A 116 11.70 30.35 18.59
CA LEU A 116 11.25 29.87 17.30
C LEU A 116 11.08 28.34 17.36
N LEU A 117 9.88 27.88 17.01
CA LEU A 117 9.54 26.49 16.86
C LEU A 117 9.07 26.20 15.46
N GLY A 118 9.25 24.97 14.99
CA GLY A 118 8.81 24.61 13.67
C GLY A 118 9.00 23.16 13.30
N GLN A 119 8.71 22.87 12.05
CA GLN A 119 8.88 21.56 11.47
C GLN A 119 9.51 21.69 10.08
N GLN A 120 10.63 21.03 9.87
CA GLN A 120 11.26 20.92 8.57
C GLN A 120 10.77 19.64 7.87
N ILE A 121 10.26 19.79 6.66
CA ILE A 121 9.84 18.69 5.80
C ILE A 121 10.93 18.43 4.76
N THR A 122 11.41 17.20 4.69
CA THR A 122 12.40 16.78 3.70
C THR A 122 11.97 15.45 3.06
N PRO A 123 12.21 15.26 1.74
CA PRO A 123 11.98 13.95 1.13
C PRO A 123 12.97 12.92 1.69
N LEU A 124 12.66 11.63 1.47
CA LEU A 124 13.64 10.57 1.54
C LEU A 124 14.66 10.75 0.41
N ASP A 125 15.87 10.27 0.60
CA ASP A 125 16.92 10.40 -0.43
C ASP A 125 16.74 9.37 -1.54
N ARG A 126 16.42 8.12 -1.15
CA ARG A 126 16.30 6.98 -2.07
C ARG A 126 15.22 6.02 -1.61
N VAL A 127 14.39 5.54 -2.54
CA VAL A 127 13.34 4.55 -2.24
C VAL A 127 13.41 3.37 -3.21
N GLY A 128 13.06 2.19 -2.70
CA GLY A 128 12.88 0.97 -3.47
C GLY A 128 11.40 0.70 -3.69
N ILE A 129 10.98 0.44 -4.91
CA ILE A 129 9.63 -0.03 -5.21
C ILE A 129 9.70 -1.47 -5.69
N TYR A 130 8.92 -2.34 -5.05
CA TYR A 130 8.76 -3.73 -5.46
C TYR A 130 7.52 -3.86 -6.33
N VAL A 131 7.71 -4.36 -7.55
CA VAL A 131 6.62 -4.62 -8.48
C VAL A 131 6.52 -6.12 -8.68
N PRO A 132 5.36 -6.76 -8.42
CA PRO A 132 5.21 -8.18 -8.67
C PRO A 132 5.39 -8.52 -10.14
N GLY A 133 6.00 -9.66 -10.41
CA GLY A 133 6.06 -10.28 -11.75
C GLY A 133 5.35 -11.61 -11.74
N GLY A 134 5.04 -12.16 -12.88
CA GLY A 134 4.47 -13.49 -13.05
C GLY A 134 3.11 -13.52 -13.74
N LYS A 135 2.04 -13.95 -13.06
CA LYS A 135 0.73 -14.23 -13.69
C LYS A 135 0.04 -13.03 -14.33
N ALA A 136 0.34 -11.80 -13.91
CA ALA A 136 -0.20 -10.57 -14.48
C ALA A 136 0.86 -9.47 -14.52
N ALA A 137 0.68 -8.50 -15.43
CA ALA A 137 1.43 -7.25 -15.46
C ALA A 137 0.73 -6.24 -14.54
N TYR A 138 1.52 -5.48 -13.75
CA TYR A 138 1.00 -4.50 -12.82
C TYR A 138 1.55 -3.08 -13.09
N PRO A 139 1.26 -2.48 -14.27
CA PRO A 139 1.70 -1.12 -14.57
C PRO A 139 1.11 -0.09 -13.59
N SER A 140 -0.11 -0.32 -13.09
CA SER A 140 -0.73 0.51 -12.07
C SER A 140 0.07 0.52 -10.78
N SER A 141 0.56 -0.64 -10.31
CA SER A 141 1.42 -0.71 -9.10
C SER A 141 2.72 0.09 -9.26
N VAL A 142 3.26 0.17 -10.48
CA VAL A 142 4.43 1.03 -10.74
C VAL A 142 4.07 2.49 -10.51
N ILE A 143 3.00 2.98 -11.15
CA ILE A 143 2.55 4.37 -11.04
C ILE A 143 2.20 4.70 -9.57
N MET A 144 1.45 3.84 -8.89
CA MET A 144 0.98 4.06 -7.53
C MET A 144 2.10 4.07 -6.48
N ASN A 145 3.20 3.36 -6.71
CA ASN A 145 4.35 3.38 -5.83
C ASN A 145 5.34 4.50 -6.17
N ALA A 146 5.61 4.72 -7.46
CA ALA A 146 6.64 5.68 -7.89
C ALA A 146 6.15 7.14 -7.86
N MET A 147 4.90 7.41 -8.26
CA MET A 147 4.40 8.78 -8.39
C MET A 147 4.36 9.55 -7.06
N PRO A 148 3.87 9.02 -5.92
CA PRO A 148 3.93 9.75 -4.65
C PRO A 148 5.36 10.00 -4.18
N ALA A 149 6.31 9.10 -4.46
CA ALA A 149 7.73 9.31 -4.18
C ALA A 149 8.31 10.45 -5.05
N HIS A 150 7.96 10.47 -6.33
CA HIS A 150 8.33 11.55 -7.26
C HIS A 150 7.78 12.89 -6.79
N VAL A 151 6.50 12.98 -6.45
CA VAL A 151 5.83 14.18 -5.93
C VAL A 151 6.46 14.66 -4.61
N ALA A 152 6.87 13.75 -3.74
CA ALA A 152 7.59 14.09 -2.50
C ALA A 152 8.95 14.74 -2.75
N GLY A 153 9.54 14.53 -3.93
CA GLY A 153 10.85 15.03 -4.30
C GLY A 153 11.99 14.04 -4.07
N VAL A 154 11.68 12.74 -3.96
CA VAL A 154 12.69 11.67 -3.90
C VAL A 154 13.49 11.67 -5.19
N LYS A 155 14.82 11.71 -5.08
CA LYS A 155 15.69 11.81 -6.24
C LYS A 155 16.02 10.49 -6.92
N GLU A 156 16.10 9.42 -6.14
CA GLU A 156 16.39 8.07 -6.63
C GLU A 156 15.25 7.13 -6.31
N ILE A 157 14.51 6.71 -7.34
CA ILE A 157 13.43 5.73 -7.25
C ILE A 157 13.90 4.47 -7.97
N ILE A 158 14.22 3.44 -7.19
CA ILE A 158 14.75 2.17 -7.69
C ILE A 158 13.63 1.15 -7.74
N MET A 159 13.35 0.61 -8.91
CA MET A 159 12.38 -0.47 -9.08
C MET A 159 13.07 -1.83 -9.11
N VAL A 160 12.52 -2.80 -8.38
CA VAL A 160 12.82 -4.22 -8.54
C VAL A 160 11.59 -4.93 -9.07
N VAL A 161 11.77 -5.75 -10.11
CA VAL A 161 10.69 -6.49 -10.76
C VAL A 161 11.22 -7.82 -11.28
N PRO A 162 10.70 -8.99 -10.84
CA PRO A 162 11.13 -10.27 -11.37
C PRO A 162 10.76 -10.40 -12.85
N THR A 163 11.64 -11.01 -13.62
CA THR A 163 11.44 -11.32 -15.04
C THR A 163 11.65 -12.82 -15.27
N PRO A 164 10.65 -13.67 -14.94
CA PRO A 164 10.79 -15.11 -15.10
C PRO A 164 11.20 -15.47 -16.52
N LYS A 165 12.21 -16.34 -16.65
CA LYS A 165 12.85 -16.74 -17.93
C LYS A 165 13.42 -15.58 -18.76
N GLY A 166 13.65 -14.41 -18.13
CA GLY A 166 14.11 -13.20 -18.79
C GLY A 166 13.03 -12.44 -19.58
N GLU A 167 11.76 -12.82 -19.43
CA GLU A 167 10.65 -12.18 -20.14
C GLU A 167 10.36 -10.80 -19.52
N ARG A 168 10.51 -9.75 -20.32
CA ARG A 168 10.25 -8.36 -19.94
C ARG A 168 8.87 -7.94 -20.42
N ASN A 169 8.14 -7.22 -19.58
CA ASN A 169 6.81 -6.71 -19.93
C ASN A 169 6.89 -5.22 -20.25
N ASP A 170 6.69 -4.87 -21.52
CA ASP A 170 6.83 -3.49 -22.01
C ASP A 170 5.90 -2.49 -21.33
N ILE A 171 4.67 -2.87 -20.97
CA ILE A 171 3.73 -1.93 -20.31
C ILE A 171 4.18 -1.61 -18.88
N VAL A 172 4.82 -2.55 -18.17
CA VAL A 172 5.40 -2.33 -16.83
C VAL A 172 6.60 -1.40 -16.90
N LEU A 173 7.48 -1.63 -17.89
CA LEU A 173 8.66 -0.79 -18.10
C LEU A 173 8.27 0.63 -18.59
N ALA A 174 7.28 0.73 -19.43
CA ALA A 174 6.70 2.00 -19.88
C ALA A 174 6.07 2.78 -18.72
N ALA A 175 5.39 2.10 -17.80
CA ALA A 175 4.86 2.72 -16.58
C ALA A 175 5.99 3.25 -15.70
N ALA A 176 7.11 2.52 -15.59
CA ALA A 176 8.30 2.97 -14.87
C ALA A 176 8.90 4.24 -15.50
N PHE A 177 8.96 4.30 -16.84
CA PHE A 177 9.37 5.50 -17.57
C PHE A 177 8.47 6.69 -17.26
N VAL A 178 7.16 6.52 -17.40
CA VAL A 178 6.17 7.59 -17.20
C VAL A 178 6.13 8.08 -15.74
N ALA A 179 6.32 7.17 -14.77
CA ALA A 179 6.30 7.50 -13.35
C ALA A 179 7.63 8.03 -12.78
N GLY A 180 8.67 8.17 -13.62
CA GLY A 180 9.94 8.76 -13.21
C GLY A 180 10.83 7.82 -12.39
N VAL A 181 10.71 6.51 -12.56
CA VAL A 181 11.64 5.53 -11.97
C VAL A 181 13.04 5.77 -12.52
N THR A 182 14.05 5.85 -11.65
CA THR A 182 15.40 6.22 -12.05
C THR A 182 16.27 5.04 -12.46
N LYS A 183 16.02 3.84 -11.90
CA LYS A 183 16.77 2.62 -12.17
C LYS A 183 15.90 1.40 -11.96
N VAL A 184 16.08 0.37 -12.78
CA VAL A 184 15.35 -0.88 -12.67
C VAL A 184 16.33 -2.04 -12.58
N PHE A 185 16.07 -2.95 -11.61
CA PHE A 185 16.72 -4.24 -11.52
C PHE A 185 15.69 -5.34 -11.77
N THR A 186 15.98 -6.23 -12.71
CA THR A 186 15.12 -7.37 -13.03
C THR A 186 15.35 -8.54 -12.06
N VAL A 187 15.08 -8.26 -10.78
CA VAL A 187 15.21 -9.18 -9.65
C VAL A 187 13.94 -9.18 -8.82
N GLY A 188 13.61 -10.29 -8.19
CA GLY A 188 12.39 -10.44 -7.39
C GLY A 188 12.63 -11.17 -6.06
N GLY A 189 11.54 -11.53 -5.38
CA GLY A 189 11.59 -12.32 -4.16
C GLY A 189 12.25 -11.66 -2.95
N ALA A 190 12.54 -12.46 -1.94
CA ALA A 190 13.19 -12.01 -0.71
C ALA A 190 14.60 -11.43 -0.93
N GLN A 191 15.33 -11.95 -1.92
CA GLN A 191 16.67 -11.47 -2.27
C GLN A 191 16.67 -10.04 -2.80
N ALA A 192 15.63 -9.65 -3.56
CA ALA A 192 15.49 -8.28 -4.04
C ALA A 192 15.20 -7.30 -2.88
N VAL A 193 14.33 -7.70 -1.94
CA VAL A 193 14.06 -6.91 -0.73
C VAL A 193 15.33 -6.79 0.13
N ALA A 194 16.09 -7.87 0.29
CA ALA A 194 17.34 -7.84 1.02
C ALA A 194 18.40 -6.93 0.35
N ALA A 195 18.52 -6.99 -0.99
CA ALA A 195 19.42 -6.13 -1.73
C ALA A 195 19.07 -4.64 -1.56
N LEU A 196 17.78 -4.27 -1.63
CA LEU A 196 17.34 -2.90 -1.37
C LEU A 196 17.58 -2.46 0.08
N ALA A 197 17.42 -3.38 1.04
CA ALA A 197 17.52 -3.06 2.46
C ALA A 197 18.95 -2.92 2.96
N TYR A 198 19.86 -3.80 2.54
CA TYR A 198 21.24 -3.83 3.02
C TYR A 198 22.21 -3.12 2.06
N GLY A 199 21.82 -2.98 0.80
CA GLY A 199 22.72 -2.64 -0.28
C GLY A 199 23.55 -3.82 -0.73
N THR A 200 24.05 -3.75 -1.95
CA THR A 200 25.09 -4.64 -2.51
C THR A 200 26.11 -3.77 -3.23
N GLU A 201 27.08 -4.37 -3.93
CA GLU A 201 28.04 -3.61 -4.73
C GLU A 201 27.37 -2.76 -5.82
N SER A 202 26.23 -3.23 -6.36
CA SER A 202 25.52 -2.59 -7.49
C SER A 202 24.15 -2.04 -7.13
N VAL A 203 23.45 -2.62 -6.14
CA VAL A 203 22.15 -2.17 -5.66
C VAL A 203 22.37 -1.25 -4.46
N PRO A 204 22.13 0.06 -4.59
CA PRO A 204 22.29 0.96 -3.45
C PRO A 204 21.24 0.71 -2.39
N GLN A 205 21.62 0.81 -1.11
CA GLN A 205 20.69 0.76 0.01
C GLN A 205 19.65 1.89 -0.12
N VAL A 206 18.38 1.59 0.19
CA VAL A 206 17.29 2.55 0.16
C VAL A 206 16.81 2.91 1.57
N ASP A 207 16.08 4.03 1.70
CA ASP A 207 15.50 4.48 2.97
C ASP A 207 14.14 3.81 3.26
N LYS A 208 13.39 3.49 2.21
CA LYS A 208 12.08 2.84 2.31
C LYS A 208 11.85 1.88 1.14
N ILE A 209 11.18 0.76 1.42
CA ILE A 209 10.72 -0.20 0.42
C ILE A 209 9.19 -0.20 0.41
N THR A 210 8.58 0.02 -0.77
CA THR A 210 7.13 -0.01 -0.97
C THR A 210 6.75 -1.03 -2.04
N GLY A 211 5.48 -1.38 -2.07
CA GLY A 211 4.91 -2.28 -3.06
C GLY A 211 4.51 -3.65 -2.51
N PRO A 212 3.49 -4.27 -3.13
CA PRO A 212 2.98 -5.59 -2.76
C PRO A 212 3.91 -6.70 -3.25
N GLY A 213 3.81 -7.87 -2.63
CA GLY A 213 4.53 -9.07 -3.04
C GLY A 213 3.95 -10.32 -2.41
N ASN A 214 4.47 -11.47 -2.81
CA ASN A 214 4.06 -12.76 -2.26
C ASN A 214 4.50 -12.93 -0.79
N ALA A 215 4.16 -14.06 -0.18
CA ALA A 215 4.47 -14.36 1.22
C ALA A 215 5.97 -14.22 1.56
N PHE A 216 6.88 -14.55 0.63
CA PHE A 216 8.33 -14.39 0.83
C PHE A 216 8.75 -12.92 0.86
N VAL A 217 8.17 -12.10 -0.02
CA VAL A 217 8.41 -10.65 -0.06
C VAL A 217 7.85 -10.00 1.20
N ALA A 218 6.64 -10.37 1.62
CA ALA A 218 6.01 -9.88 2.84
C ALA A 218 6.85 -10.24 4.09
N ALA A 219 7.36 -11.47 4.18
CA ALA A 219 8.24 -11.91 5.25
C ALA A 219 9.59 -11.16 5.23
N ALA A 220 10.15 -10.91 4.04
CA ALA A 220 11.38 -10.14 3.90
C ALA A 220 11.19 -8.69 4.32
N LYS A 221 10.10 -8.02 3.91
CA LYS A 221 9.77 -6.66 4.35
C LYS A 221 9.64 -6.56 5.87
N ARG A 222 8.92 -7.50 6.51
CA ARG A 222 8.87 -7.55 7.98
C ARG A 222 10.24 -7.65 8.63
N ARG A 223 11.11 -8.49 8.06
CA ARG A 223 12.45 -8.76 8.61
C ARG A 223 13.38 -7.56 8.52
N VAL A 224 13.32 -6.80 7.44
CA VAL A 224 14.21 -5.65 7.22
C VAL A 224 13.67 -4.35 7.83
N PHE A 225 12.42 -4.36 8.34
CA PHE A 225 11.86 -3.20 9.02
C PHE A 225 12.71 -2.79 10.22
N GLY A 226 13.07 -1.51 10.29
CA GLY A 226 14.00 -0.97 11.27
C GLY A 226 15.41 -0.75 10.72
N ILE A 227 15.80 -1.49 9.67
CA ILE A 227 17.00 -1.20 8.85
C ILE A 227 16.61 -0.23 7.75
N VAL A 228 15.45 -0.48 7.13
CA VAL A 228 14.78 0.43 6.19
C VAL A 228 13.32 0.61 6.62
N GLY A 229 12.69 1.69 6.19
CA GLY A 229 11.23 1.83 6.30
C GLY A 229 10.51 0.90 5.31
N ILE A 230 9.28 0.53 5.62
CA ILE A 230 8.37 -0.13 4.68
C ILE A 230 7.05 0.64 4.63
N ASP A 231 6.26 0.41 3.57
CA ASP A 231 4.87 0.87 3.50
C ASP A 231 4.00 0.10 4.50
N MET A 232 3.72 -1.15 4.16
CA MET A 232 2.91 -2.06 4.97
C MET A 232 3.26 -3.52 4.63
N VAL A 233 2.71 -4.43 5.40
CA VAL A 233 2.68 -5.86 5.08
C VAL A 233 1.29 -6.18 4.56
N ALA A 234 1.16 -6.27 3.24
CA ALA A 234 -0.12 -6.54 2.59
C ALA A 234 -0.58 -7.99 2.82
N GLY A 235 -1.87 -8.14 3.10
CA GLY A 235 -2.60 -9.39 3.01
C GLY A 235 -3.25 -9.56 1.63
N PRO A 236 -4.15 -10.55 1.49
CA PRO A 236 -4.99 -10.68 0.30
C PRO A 236 -5.87 -9.47 0.11
N SER A 237 -6.18 -9.15 -1.15
CA SER A 237 -7.05 -8.02 -1.49
C SER A 237 -8.48 -8.23 -1.03
N GLU A 238 -9.18 -7.14 -0.69
CA GLU A 238 -10.49 -7.16 -0.06
C GLU A 238 -11.41 -6.08 -0.64
N ILE A 239 -12.65 -6.44 -0.97
CA ILE A 239 -13.72 -5.49 -1.26
C ILE A 239 -14.91 -5.70 -0.32
N LEU A 240 -15.48 -4.61 0.14
CA LEU A 240 -16.79 -4.57 0.79
C LEU A 240 -17.69 -3.60 0.04
N VAL A 241 -18.80 -4.10 -0.47
CA VAL A 241 -19.83 -3.27 -1.12
C VAL A 241 -21.02 -3.12 -0.16
N ILE A 242 -21.44 -1.90 0.12
CA ILE A 242 -22.73 -1.59 0.77
C ILE A 242 -23.68 -1.15 -0.32
N ALA A 243 -24.83 -1.83 -0.47
CA ALA A 243 -25.81 -1.53 -1.51
C ALA A 243 -27.23 -1.44 -0.95
N ASP A 244 -27.95 -0.38 -1.34
CA ASP A 244 -29.36 -0.11 -0.95
C ASP A 244 -30.38 -0.54 -2.00
N GLY A 245 -29.94 -1.05 -3.15
CA GLY A 245 -30.79 -1.41 -4.29
C GLY A 245 -30.91 -0.33 -5.37
N SER A 246 -30.27 0.81 -5.20
CA SER A 246 -30.30 1.90 -6.21
C SER A 246 -29.36 1.65 -7.38
N THR A 247 -28.36 0.77 -7.23
CA THR A 247 -27.42 0.36 -8.27
C THR A 247 -27.91 -0.93 -8.97
N PRO A 248 -27.80 -1.03 -10.30
CA PRO A 248 -28.14 -2.27 -10.99
C PRO A 248 -27.35 -3.47 -10.44
N ALA A 249 -28.05 -4.58 -10.20
CA ALA A 249 -27.47 -5.79 -9.62
C ALA A 249 -26.27 -6.35 -10.41
N ASP A 250 -26.27 -6.21 -11.74
CA ASP A 250 -25.16 -6.61 -12.62
C ASP A 250 -23.87 -5.84 -12.33
N TRP A 251 -23.97 -4.56 -11.99
CA TRP A 251 -22.79 -3.75 -11.69
C TRP A 251 -22.15 -4.19 -10.36
N VAL A 252 -22.97 -4.34 -9.32
CA VAL A 252 -22.50 -4.84 -8.02
C VAL A 252 -21.91 -6.24 -8.12
N ALA A 253 -22.52 -7.12 -8.95
CA ALA A 253 -21.96 -8.45 -9.19
C ALA A 253 -20.58 -8.37 -9.87
N MET A 254 -20.39 -7.43 -10.80
CA MET A 254 -19.11 -7.23 -11.49
C MET A 254 -18.06 -6.60 -10.57
N ASP A 255 -18.44 -5.68 -9.68
CA ASP A 255 -17.55 -5.09 -8.68
C ASP A 255 -17.03 -6.16 -7.69
N LEU A 256 -17.89 -7.11 -7.28
CA LEU A 256 -17.47 -8.27 -6.47
C LEU A 256 -16.50 -9.20 -7.25
N PHE A 257 -16.71 -9.36 -8.55
CA PHE A 257 -15.84 -10.18 -9.40
C PHE A 257 -14.50 -9.52 -9.68
N SER A 258 -14.44 -8.20 -9.83
CA SER A 258 -13.20 -7.47 -10.06
C SER A 258 -12.17 -7.72 -8.95
N GLN A 259 -12.65 -7.82 -7.70
CA GLN A 259 -11.78 -8.20 -6.59
C GLN A 259 -11.52 -9.70 -6.53
N ALA A 260 -12.56 -10.52 -6.72
CA ALA A 260 -12.45 -11.97 -6.58
C ALA A 260 -11.51 -12.61 -7.64
N GLU A 261 -11.34 -11.98 -8.81
CA GLU A 261 -10.46 -12.48 -9.86
C GLU A 261 -8.96 -12.30 -9.55
N HIS A 262 -8.59 -11.50 -8.55
CA HIS A 262 -7.19 -11.25 -8.21
C HIS A 262 -6.49 -12.51 -7.70
N ASP A 263 -7.12 -13.24 -6.75
CA ASP A 263 -6.55 -14.45 -6.15
C ASP A 263 -7.65 -15.31 -5.49
N GLU A 264 -7.41 -16.61 -5.36
CA GLU A 264 -8.32 -17.59 -4.72
C GLU A 264 -8.60 -17.28 -3.24
N ILE A 265 -7.74 -16.47 -2.60
CA ILE A 265 -7.87 -16.02 -1.22
C ILE A 265 -8.29 -14.55 -1.09
N ALA A 266 -8.62 -13.87 -2.19
CA ALA A 266 -9.23 -12.55 -2.15
C ALA A 266 -10.58 -12.61 -1.42
N GLN A 267 -11.00 -11.49 -0.81
CA GLN A 267 -12.26 -11.43 -0.07
C GLN A 267 -13.22 -10.44 -0.73
N ALA A 268 -14.44 -10.91 -1.03
CA ALA A 268 -15.52 -10.07 -1.54
C ALA A 268 -16.77 -10.21 -0.66
N ILE A 269 -17.19 -9.10 -0.04
CA ILE A 269 -18.36 -9.04 0.86
C ILE A 269 -19.37 -8.04 0.31
N LEU A 270 -20.65 -8.44 0.27
CA LEU A 270 -21.76 -7.57 -0.02
C LEU A 270 -22.64 -7.39 1.23
N ILE A 271 -22.94 -6.17 1.61
CA ILE A 271 -23.94 -5.85 2.62
C ILE A 271 -25.12 -5.17 1.92
N GLY A 272 -26.31 -5.75 2.04
CA GLY A 272 -27.55 -5.16 1.55
C GLY A 272 -28.58 -5.03 2.64
N THR A 273 -29.54 -4.10 2.45
CA THR A 273 -30.65 -3.88 3.38
C THR A 273 -31.95 -4.53 2.90
N SER A 274 -31.93 -5.17 1.74
CA SER A 274 -33.10 -5.79 1.09
C SER A 274 -32.76 -7.21 0.62
N GLN A 275 -33.46 -8.23 1.13
CA GLN A 275 -33.28 -9.61 0.69
C GLN A 275 -33.59 -9.80 -0.81
N PRO A 276 -34.69 -9.24 -1.38
CA PRO A 276 -34.94 -9.33 -2.81
C PRO A 276 -33.77 -8.80 -3.66
N TYR A 277 -33.16 -7.67 -3.27
CA TYR A 277 -32.02 -7.13 -4.00
C TYR A 277 -30.75 -8.02 -3.88
N LEU A 278 -30.47 -8.58 -2.71
CA LEU A 278 -29.39 -9.58 -2.56
C LEU A 278 -29.60 -10.80 -3.45
N ASP A 279 -30.85 -11.25 -3.59
CA ASP A 279 -31.20 -12.37 -4.47
C ASP A 279 -31.03 -11.98 -5.97
N GLU A 280 -31.35 -10.73 -6.35
CA GLU A 280 -31.08 -10.21 -7.71
C GLU A 280 -29.57 -10.18 -8.01
N VAL A 281 -28.74 -9.71 -7.06
CA VAL A 281 -27.26 -9.73 -7.22
C VAL A 281 -26.76 -11.15 -7.34
N GLN A 282 -27.26 -12.09 -6.53
CA GLN A 282 -26.88 -13.50 -6.64
C GLN A 282 -27.26 -14.09 -8.02
N ALA A 283 -28.43 -13.75 -8.54
CA ALA A 283 -28.86 -14.17 -9.86
C ALA A 283 -27.97 -13.57 -10.98
N ALA A 284 -27.59 -12.29 -10.84
CA ALA A 284 -26.64 -11.63 -11.73
C ALA A 284 -25.27 -12.34 -11.72
N MET A 285 -24.74 -12.63 -10.52
CA MET A 285 -23.48 -13.37 -10.36
C MET A 285 -23.53 -14.73 -11.05
N ASN A 286 -24.58 -15.51 -10.81
CA ASN A 286 -24.73 -16.85 -11.42
C ASN A 286 -24.76 -16.81 -12.96
N ARG A 287 -25.25 -15.73 -13.54
CA ARG A 287 -25.32 -15.51 -14.98
C ARG A 287 -24.00 -15.00 -15.54
N LEU A 288 -23.40 -14.01 -14.88
CA LEU A 288 -22.20 -13.32 -15.38
C LEU A 288 -20.94 -14.18 -15.24
N ILE A 289 -20.86 -15.05 -14.24
CA ILE A 289 -19.69 -15.92 -14.01
C ILE A 289 -19.35 -16.79 -15.24
N GLU A 290 -20.38 -17.18 -16.02
CA GLU A 290 -20.20 -17.99 -17.24
C GLU A 290 -19.38 -17.28 -18.32
N THR A 291 -19.28 -15.95 -18.24
CA THR A 291 -18.54 -15.11 -19.20
C THR A 291 -17.14 -14.75 -18.74
N MET A 292 -16.76 -15.11 -17.50
CA MET A 292 -15.49 -14.69 -16.91
C MET A 292 -14.33 -15.61 -17.29
N PRO A 293 -13.25 -15.06 -17.90
CA PRO A 293 -12.07 -15.87 -18.26
C PRO A 293 -11.37 -16.52 -17.05
N ARG A 294 -11.44 -15.86 -15.87
CA ARG A 294 -10.83 -16.35 -14.62
C ARG A 294 -11.85 -16.97 -13.67
N ARG A 295 -12.86 -17.63 -14.22
CA ARG A 295 -13.98 -18.22 -13.50
C ARG A 295 -13.55 -19.04 -12.28
N ASP A 296 -12.61 -19.95 -12.44
CA ASP A 296 -12.18 -20.87 -11.36
C ASP A 296 -11.62 -20.09 -10.16
N ILE A 297 -10.87 -19.02 -10.40
CA ILE A 297 -10.32 -18.16 -9.35
C ILE A 297 -11.44 -17.40 -8.63
N ILE A 298 -12.36 -16.80 -9.39
CA ILE A 298 -13.51 -16.08 -8.86
C ILE A 298 -14.37 -17.02 -8.00
N GLU A 299 -14.72 -18.21 -8.50
CA GLU A 299 -15.52 -19.19 -7.76
C GLU A 299 -14.82 -19.63 -6.46
N ALA A 300 -13.52 -19.89 -6.49
CA ALA A 300 -12.74 -20.25 -5.32
C ALA A 300 -12.72 -19.11 -4.28
N SER A 301 -12.43 -17.88 -4.69
CA SER A 301 -12.44 -16.70 -3.82
C SER A 301 -13.81 -16.50 -3.15
N LEU A 302 -14.88 -16.45 -3.95
CA LEU A 302 -16.24 -16.24 -3.45
C LEU A 302 -16.73 -17.41 -2.57
N GLY A 303 -16.31 -18.63 -2.88
CA GLY A 303 -16.64 -19.83 -2.10
C GLY A 303 -15.95 -19.84 -0.75
N ASN A 304 -14.67 -19.51 -0.72
CA ASN A 304 -13.84 -19.56 0.48
C ASN A 304 -14.08 -18.37 1.42
N ARG A 305 -14.09 -17.15 0.88
CA ARG A 305 -14.04 -15.91 1.65
C ARG A 305 -15.14 -14.90 1.31
N GLY A 306 -16.05 -15.23 0.37
CA GLY A 306 -17.15 -14.37 0.01
C GLY A 306 -18.35 -14.50 0.97
N ALA A 307 -19.02 -13.36 1.23
CA ALA A 307 -20.25 -13.33 1.99
C ALA A 307 -21.25 -12.29 1.47
N MET A 308 -22.56 -12.62 1.61
CA MET A 308 -23.66 -11.68 1.48
C MET A 308 -24.31 -11.52 2.85
N ILE A 309 -24.41 -10.27 3.32
CA ILE A 309 -24.93 -9.94 4.65
C ILE A 309 -26.21 -9.13 4.48
N LEU A 310 -27.31 -9.63 5.05
CA LEU A 310 -28.54 -8.87 5.18
C LEU A 310 -28.48 -8.06 6.47
N ALA A 311 -28.32 -6.75 6.36
CA ALA A 311 -28.38 -5.80 7.47
C ALA A 311 -29.80 -5.23 7.60
N LYS A 312 -30.12 -4.75 8.79
CA LYS A 312 -31.42 -4.14 9.10
C LYS A 312 -31.63 -2.81 8.32
N ASP A 313 -30.59 -2.00 8.28
CA ASP A 313 -30.57 -0.67 7.65
C ASP A 313 -29.13 -0.28 7.29
N LEU A 314 -28.96 0.90 6.65
CA LEU A 314 -27.66 1.41 6.27
C LEU A 314 -26.79 1.86 7.46
N ASP A 315 -27.39 2.22 8.60
CA ASP A 315 -26.64 2.52 9.82
C ASP A 315 -25.91 1.28 10.32
N GLU A 316 -26.63 0.18 10.45
CA GLU A 316 -26.04 -1.11 10.81
C GLU A 316 -25.01 -1.58 9.78
N ALA A 317 -25.25 -1.38 8.50
CA ALA A 317 -24.30 -1.70 7.43
C ALA A 317 -22.98 -0.92 7.60
N CYS A 318 -23.03 0.37 7.94
CA CYS A 318 -21.84 1.18 8.24
C CYS A 318 -21.11 0.70 9.50
N GLU A 319 -21.83 0.29 10.55
CA GLU A 319 -21.22 -0.28 11.76
C GLU A 319 -20.47 -1.58 11.45
N ILE A 320 -21.06 -2.46 10.64
CA ILE A 320 -20.43 -3.70 10.18
C ILE A 320 -19.20 -3.38 9.33
N ALA A 321 -19.29 -2.42 8.40
CA ALA A 321 -18.17 -1.99 7.58
C ALA A 321 -17.01 -1.47 8.44
N ASN A 322 -17.28 -0.66 9.46
CA ASN A 322 -16.27 -0.19 10.42
C ASN A 322 -15.65 -1.34 11.23
N TYR A 323 -16.43 -2.39 11.53
CA TYR A 323 -15.91 -3.58 12.19
C TYR A 323 -15.03 -4.41 11.24
N ILE A 324 -15.43 -4.57 9.98
CA ILE A 324 -14.66 -5.28 8.94
C ILE A 324 -13.38 -4.50 8.63
N SER A 325 -13.45 -3.17 8.52
CA SER A 325 -12.33 -2.28 8.17
C SER A 325 -11.66 -2.71 6.85
N PRO A 326 -12.41 -2.74 5.74
CA PRO A 326 -11.97 -3.31 4.48
C PRO A 326 -10.87 -2.47 3.81
N GLU A 327 -10.15 -3.09 2.88
CA GLU A 327 -9.25 -2.40 1.96
C GLU A 327 -10.02 -1.44 1.05
N HIS A 328 -10.96 -1.99 0.25
CA HIS A 328 -11.85 -1.22 -0.61
C HIS A 328 -13.26 -1.23 -0.03
N LEU A 329 -13.85 -0.05 0.17
CA LEU A 329 -15.25 0.10 0.56
C LEU A 329 -16.01 0.83 -0.54
N GLU A 330 -16.98 0.16 -1.17
CA GLU A 330 -17.93 0.79 -2.08
C GLU A 330 -19.23 1.13 -1.37
N LEU A 331 -19.60 2.41 -1.42
CA LEU A 331 -20.90 2.91 -1.00
C LEU A 331 -21.80 3.03 -2.24
N SER A 332 -22.33 1.90 -2.69
CA SER A 332 -23.22 1.77 -3.84
C SER A 332 -24.66 2.08 -3.44
N VAL A 333 -24.87 3.28 -2.91
CA VAL A 333 -26.10 3.76 -2.26
C VAL A 333 -26.48 5.15 -2.75
N GLU A 334 -27.72 5.55 -2.52
CA GLU A 334 -28.12 6.94 -2.69
C GLU A 334 -27.50 7.84 -1.61
N ASN A 335 -27.13 9.07 -2.00
CA ASN A 335 -26.50 10.07 -1.12
C ASN A 335 -25.23 9.55 -0.42
N PRO A 336 -24.26 8.98 -1.15
CA PRO A 336 -23.10 8.28 -0.57
C PRO A 336 -22.23 9.19 0.31
N GLN A 337 -22.23 10.52 0.08
CA GLN A 337 -21.50 11.48 0.92
C GLN A 337 -22.03 11.54 2.36
N GLU A 338 -23.30 11.28 2.58
CA GLU A 338 -23.88 11.25 3.94
C GLU A 338 -23.45 9.98 4.67
N TRP A 339 -23.40 8.85 3.98
CA TRP A 339 -22.97 7.57 4.54
C TRP A 339 -21.46 7.50 4.77
N ALA A 340 -20.67 8.12 3.88
CA ALA A 340 -19.23 8.22 4.06
C ALA A 340 -18.82 8.87 5.39
N LYS A 341 -19.61 9.81 5.92
CA LYS A 341 -19.37 10.45 7.22
C LYS A 341 -19.45 9.46 8.40
N LYS A 342 -20.11 8.32 8.23
CA LYS A 342 -20.24 7.27 9.25
C LYS A 342 -19.15 6.21 9.17
N ILE A 343 -18.36 6.24 8.10
CA ILE A 343 -17.22 5.33 7.90
C ILE A 343 -15.97 5.90 8.57
N ARG A 344 -15.34 5.10 9.41
CA ARG A 344 -14.11 5.46 10.12
C ARG A 344 -12.92 4.61 9.70
N HIS A 345 -13.17 3.42 9.17
CA HIS A 345 -12.15 2.41 8.90
C HIS A 345 -12.38 1.79 7.52
N ALA A 346 -11.66 2.31 6.54
CA ALA A 346 -11.54 1.74 5.20
C ALA A 346 -10.22 2.21 4.59
N GLY A 347 -9.61 1.40 3.75
CA GLY A 347 -8.44 1.81 2.99
C GLY A 347 -8.80 2.90 1.96
N ALA A 348 -9.83 2.67 1.17
CA ALA A 348 -10.43 3.66 0.27
C ALA A 348 -11.95 3.59 0.31
N ILE A 349 -12.63 4.72 0.07
CA ILE A 349 -14.10 4.82 0.04
C ILE A 349 -14.52 5.26 -1.36
N PHE A 350 -15.20 4.38 -2.07
CA PHE A 350 -15.74 4.59 -3.41
C PHE A 350 -17.20 5.01 -3.28
N MET A 351 -17.55 6.20 -3.75
CA MET A 351 -18.84 6.81 -3.44
C MET A 351 -19.77 6.86 -4.66
N GLY A 352 -20.87 6.11 -4.59
CA GLY A 352 -21.96 6.13 -5.57
C GLY A 352 -21.78 5.16 -6.73
N ARG A 353 -22.88 4.88 -7.42
CA ARG A 353 -23.02 3.82 -8.43
C ARG A 353 -22.04 3.87 -9.61
N TYR A 354 -21.47 5.03 -9.91
CA TYR A 354 -20.54 5.21 -11.03
C TYR A 354 -19.07 5.06 -10.63
N THR A 355 -18.81 4.73 -9.37
CA THR A 355 -17.45 4.66 -8.81
C THR A 355 -17.11 3.22 -8.48
N SER A 356 -16.74 2.45 -9.52
CA SER A 356 -16.23 1.10 -9.34
C SER A 356 -14.80 1.10 -8.79
N GLU A 357 -14.40 0.03 -8.10
CA GLU A 357 -13.03 -0.21 -7.64
C GLU A 357 -12.00 -0.01 -8.77
N SER A 358 -12.27 -0.54 -9.95
CA SER A 358 -11.37 -0.45 -11.11
C SER A 358 -11.03 0.99 -11.53
N LEU A 359 -11.96 1.95 -11.37
CA LEU A 359 -11.66 3.35 -11.67
C LEU A 359 -10.65 3.93 -10.69
N GLY A 360 -10.77 3.60 -9.40
CA GLY A 360 -9.82 3.99 -8.37
C GLY A 360 -8.46 3.36 -8.58
N ASP A 361 -8.43 2.07 -8.82
CA ASP A 361 -7.22 1.28 -8.96
C ASP A 361 -6.36 1.69 -10.15
N TYR A 362 -6.98 2.12 -11.24
CA TYR A 362 -6.24 2.43 -12.45
C TYR A 362 -6.01 3.92 -12.70
N CYS A 363 -6.99 4.79 -12.43
CA CYS A 363 -6.92 6.14 -12.98
C CYS A 363 -7.65 7.26 -12.25
N ALA A 364 -8.39 7.03 -11.17
CA ALA A 364 -9.11 8.11 -10.50
C ALA A 364 -8.18 9.13 -9.83
N GLY A 365 -7.02 8.69 -9.35
CA GLY A 365 -6.02 9.55 -8.72
C GLY A 365 -5.55 9.12 -7.34
N PRO A 366 -6.42 8.71 -6.39
CA PRO A 366 -6.01 8.13 -5.13
C PRO A 366 -5.16 6.88 -5.31
N ASN A 367 -4.37 6.55 -4.30
CA ASN A 367 -3.46 5.40 -4.33
C ASN A 367 -4.20 4.09 -4.04
N HIS A 368 -3.87 3.04 -4.77
CA HIS A 368 -4.40 1.70 -4.56
C HIS A 368 -3.52 0.81 -3.66
N VAL A 369 -2.38 1.30 -3.19
CA VAL A 369 -1.59 0.59 -2.16
C VAL A 369 -2.25 0.88 -0.82
N LEU A 370 -3.15 0.00 -0.42
CA LEU A 370 -4.11 0.18 0.65
C LEU A 370 -3.83 -0.77 1.82
N PRO A 371 -4.22 -0.40 3.05
CA PRO A 371 -4.14 -1.29 4.19
C PRO A 371 -5.16 -2.42 4.08
N THR A 372 -4.68 -3.66 4.11
CA THR A 372 -5.46 -4.90 4.07
C THR A 372 -5.60 -5.53 5.45
N SER A 373 -6.36 -6.63 5.57
CA SER A 373 -6.43 -7.45 6.79
C SER A 373 -6.79 -6.63 8.03
N ARG A 374 -7.77 -5.74 7.88
CA ARG A 374 -8.28 -4.88 8.95
C ARG A 374 -7.28 -3.84 9.47
N THR A 375 -6.17 -3.62 8.80
CA THR A 375 -5.17 -2.61 9.23
C THR A 375 -5.62 -1.18 8.94
N ALA A 376 -6.67 -0.97 8.13
CA ALA A 376 -7.29 0.35 7.93
C ALA A 376 -7.78 1.04 9.23
N ARG A 377 -7.82 0.30 10.36
CA ARG A 377 -8.08 0.86 11.69
C ARG A 377 -6.95 1.74 12.22
N PHE A 378 -5.72 1.59 11.72
CA PHE A 378 -4.52 2.29 12.20
C PHE A 378 -3.49 2.60 11.11
N SER A 379 -3.74 2.19 9.87
CA SER A 379 -2.90 2.47 8.70
C SER A 379 -3.69 3.21 7.64
N SER A 380 -2.98 3.90 6.77
CA SER A 380 -3.54 4.71 5.68
C SER A 380 -3.05 4.21 4.32
N PRO A 381 -3.70 4.59 3.21
CA PRO A 381 -3.15 4.42 1.87
C PRO A 381 -1.76 5.01 1.73
N LEU A 382 -0.95 4.45 0.84
CA LEU A 382 0.33 5.04 0.49
C LEU A 382 0.12 6.45 -0.09
N GLY A 383 0.89 7.41 0.39
CA GLY A 383 0.78 8.79 -0.03
C GLY A 383 2.11 9.52 -0.07
N THR A 384 2.10 10.77 -0.50
CA THR A 384 3.28 11.63 -0.58
C THR A 384 3.99 11.76 0.78
N TYR A 385 3.21 11.81 1.87
CA TYR A 385 3.73 11.91 3.24
C TYR A 385 4.53 10.68 3.70
N ASP A 386 4.36 9.52 3.05
CA ASP A 386 5.16 8.33 3.33
C ASP A 386 6.60 8.43 2.84
N PHE A 387 6.85 9.36 1.93
CA PHE A 387 8.16 9.65 1.33
C PHE A 387 8.77 10.97 1.83
N GLN A 388 8.15 11.59 2.86
CA GLN A 388 8.61 12.80 3.51
C GLN A 388 8.92 12.55 4.98
N LYS A 389 10.03 13.12 5.46
CA LYS A 389 10.41 13.13 6.88
C LYS A 389 10.08 14.48 7.50
N ARG A 390 9.78 14.47 8.79
CA ARG A 390 9.52 15.65 9.60
C ARG A 390 10.55 15.74 10.70
N SER A 391 11.28 16.84 10.76
CA SER A 391 12.25 17.14 11.82
C SER A 391 11.79 18.37 12.57
N SER A 392 11.78 18.31 13.91
CA SER A 392 11.46 19.47 14.75
C SER A 392 12.58 20.51 14.65
N LEU A 393 12.21 21.77 14.47
CA LEU A 393 13.07 22.92 14.58
C LEU A 393 12.84 23.61 15.90
N ILE A 394 13.89 23.78 16.70
CA ILE A 394 13.82 24.39 18.04
C ILE A 394 14.98 25.37 18.18
N GLN A 395 14.67 26.66 18.30
CA GLN A 395 15.63 27.69 18.62
C GLN A 395 15.12 28.53 19.78
N VAL A 396 15.59 28.20 20.97
CA VAL A 396 15.19 28.92 22.19
C VAL A 396 15.92 30.26 22.24
N SER A 397 15.17 31.34 22.46
CA SER A 397 15.73 32.67 22.66
C SER A 397 16.41 32.79 24.04
N GLU A 398 17.18 33.85 24.26
CA GLU A 398 17.77 34.12 25.56
C GLU A 398 16.68 34.29 26.66
N GLN A 399 15.59 35.02 26.35
CA GLN A 399 14.45 35.20 27.23
C GLN A 399 13.71 33.87 27.48
N GLY A 400 13.48 33.07 26.43
CA GLY A 400 12.89 31.74 26.51
C GLY A 400 13.72 30.79 27.40
N ALA A 401 15.06 30.86 27.29
CA ALA A 401 15.96 30.04 28.09
C ALA A 401 15.81 30.34 29.62
N GLN A 402 15.61 31.63 30.01
CA GLN A 402 15.39 31.99 31.41
C GLN A 402 14.09 31.41 31.97
N LYS A 403 13.07 31.30 31.16
CA LYS A 403 11.76 30.76 31.55
C LYS A 403 11.75 29.23 31.50
N LEU A 404 12.11 28.65 30.35
CA LEU A 404 12.06 27.22 30.11
C LEU A 404 13.15 26.44 30.87
N GLY A 405 14.33 27.05 31.06
CA GLY A 405 15.45 26.42 31.73
C GLY A 405 15.16 26.06 33.19
N LYS A 406 14.41 26.89 33.91
CA LYS A 406 13.95 26.59 35.28
C LYS A 406 13.03 25.37 35.31
N THR A 407 12.08 25.32 34.36
CA THR A 407 11.15 24.19 34.26
C THR A 407 11.89 22.90 33.88
N ALA A 408 12.80 22.97 32.89
CA ALA A 408 13.61 21.84 32.48
C ALA A 408 14.50 21.30 33.61
N SER A 409 15.12 22.20 34.40
CA SER A 409 15.93 21.79 35.55
C SER A 409 15.12 21.01 36.59
N VAL A 410 13.95 21.55 36.98
CA VAL A 410 13.07 20.88 37.95
C VAL A 410 12.65 19.50 37.52
N LEU A 411 12.22 19.37 36.26
CA LEU A 411 11.80 18.09 35.69
C LEU A 411 12.96 17.08 35.60
N ALA A 412 14.12 17.52 35.12
CA ALA A 412 15.28 16.65 34.98
C ALA A 412 15.84 16.18 36.32
N HIS A 413 15.80 17.01 37.36
CA HIS A 413 16.12 16.59 38.74
C HIS A 413 15.11 15.56 39.27
N GLY A 414 13.80 15.75 38.95
CA GLY A 414 12.76 14.78 39.30
C GLY A 414 12.97 13.41 38.67
N GLU A 415 13.56 13.37 37.49
CA GLU A 415 13.93 12.15 36.77
C GLU A 415 15.32 11.61 37.14
N SER A 416 16.02 12.27 38.08
CA SER A 416 17.40 11.96 38.47
C SER A 416 18.42 12.12 37.33
N LEU A 417 18.10 12.94 36.33
CA LEU A 417 18.96 13.22 35.17
C LEU A 417 19.76 14.52 35.37
N THR A 418 20.74 14.49 36.29
CA THR A 418 21.50 15.68 36.73
C THR A 418 22.20 16.40 35.58
N ALA A 419 22.72 15.68 34.55
CA ALA A 419 23.37 16.34 33.42
C ALA A 419 22.38 17.13 32.55
N HIS A 420 21.16 16.64 32.38
CA HIS A 420 20.07 17.37 31.71
C HIS A 420 19.69 18.65 32.50
N ALA A 421 19.53 18.52 33.81
CA ALA A 421 19.24 19.67 34.66
C ALA A 421 20.32 20.76 34.54
N ARG A 422 21.57 20.38 34.72
CA ARG A 422 22.71 21.32 34.59
C ARG A 422 22.88 21.92 33.21
N ALA A 423 22.55 21.17 32.14
CA ALA A 423 22.57 21.71 30.79
C ALA A 423 21.58 22.87 30.59
N ALA A 424 20.41 22.82 31.26
CA ALA A 424 19.46 23.94 31.31
C ALA A 424 19.95 25.06 32.21
N GLU A 425 20.43 24.74 33.42
CA GLU A 425 20.90 25.70 34.44
C GLU A 425 22.05 26.59 33.97
N PHE A 426 23.02 26.03 33.21
CA PHE A 426 24.13 26.83 32.64
C PHE A 426 23.68 27.90 31.64
N ARG A 427 22.44 27.89 31.20
CA ARG A 427 21.85 28.91 30.32
C ARG A 427 20.99 29.92 31.08
N LEU A 428 20.83 29.73 32.38
CA LEU A 428 20.17 30.73 33.24
C LEU A 428 21.18 31.84 33.62
N LYS A 429 20.70 33.05 33.66
CA LYS A 429 21.46 34.17 34.26
C LYS A 429 21.33 34.08 35.79
N ASP A 430 22.41 34.43 36.48
CA ASP A 430 22.47 34.55 37.92
C ASP A 430 21.47 35.57 38.48
#